data_0dbb139ca5a46db343cf1f6f255a7758
#
_entry.id   0dbb139ca5a46db343cf1f6f255a7758
#
_cell.length_a   1.000
_cell.length_b   1.000
_cell.length_c   1.000
_cell.angle_alpha   90.00
_cell.angle_beta   90.00
_cell.angle_gamma   90.00
#
_symmetry.space_group_name_H-M   'P 1'
#
loop_
_entity.id
_entity.type
_entity.pdbx_description
1 polymer ?
#
loop_
_entity_poly.entity_id
_entity_poly.type
_entity_poly.pdbx_seq_one_letter_code
_entity_poly.pdbx_strand_id
1 'polypeptide(L)'
;MEVFKDIANSIDKSIQVEVDFASKHEDGMMPILDMKMSIKENMVVYKFFKKPQSNKFIMMARSALPDKIKRSTLTNEAMRRLHCCSPNLAKEIRNEVMEDFAKMLRRSGYSERFRHEVISDAMRGYEKRVEEERRGGRPLDRPRQYEEVERRNIKEDKRERFYRREKRGTRIREGVFILPPTPNGILAKEILKVCKEEPPLSAL
;
A
#
# COMPACT_ATOMS: atom_id res chain seq x y z
N MET A 1 29.70 -7.34 19.19
CA MET A 1 28.38 -7.70 18.59
C MET A 1 28.02 -9.16 18.75
N GLU A 2 28.99 -10.08 18.68
CA GLU A 2 28.78 -11.50 19.01
C GLU A 2 28.26 -11.68 20.44
N VAL A 3 28.82 -10.92 21.39
CA VAL A 3 28.36 -10.91 22.79
C VAL A 3 26.86 -10.64 22.93
N PHE A 4 26.32 -9.70 22.13
CA PHE A 4 24.88 -9.42 22.14
C PHE A 4 24.05 -10.61 21.63
N LYS A 5 24.51 -11.27 20.56
CA LYS A 5 23.89 -12.48 20.02
C LYS A 5 23.86 -13.60 21.06
N ASP A 6 24.98 -13.81 21.73
CA ASP A 6 25.11 -14.87 22.72
C ASP A 6 24.22 -14.61 23.94
N ILE A 7 24.16 -13.37 24.42
CA ILE A 7 23.27 -12.94 25.51
C ILE A 7 21.81 -13.14 25.09
N ALA A 8 21.41 -12.67 23.89
CA ALA A 8 20.04 -12.78 23.42
C ALA A 8 19.60 -14.26 23.26
N ASN A 9 20.46 -15.10 22.72
CA ASN A 9 20.20 -16.53 22.54
C ASN A 9 20.24 -17.33 23.86
N SER A 10 20.85 -16.78 24.93
CA SER A 10 20.88 -17.39 26.26
C SER A 10 19.59 -17.17 27.07
N ILE A 11 18.75 -16.21 26.68
CA ILE A 11 17.51 -15.87 27.41
C ILE A 11 16.50 -17.01 27.33
N ASP A 12 16.30 -17.59 26.14
CA ASP A 12 15.40 -18.71 25.92
C ASP A 12 15.85 -19.54 24.72
N LYS A 13 15.78 -20.87 24.83
CA LYS A 13 16.17 -21.81 23.75
C LYS A 13 15.32 -21.68 22.48
N SER A 14 14.13 -21.12 22.58
CA SER A 14 13.26 -20.87 21.43
C SER A 14 13.63 -19.59 20.66
N ILE A 15 14.46 -18.72 21.25
CA ILE A 15 14.90 -17.48 20.63
C ILE A 15 16.20 -17.75 19.88
N GLN A 16 16.19 -17.55 18.56
CA GLN A 16 17.37 -17.57 17.71
C GLN A 16 17.58 -16.19 17.09
N VAL A 17 18.58 -15.48 17.56
CA VAL A 17 18.98 -14.16 17.04
C VAL A 17 20.17 -14.36 16.12
N GLU A 18 20.00 -13.94 14.87
CA GLU A 18 21.08 -13.82 13.90
C GLU A 18 21.44 -12.35 13.71
N VAL A 19 22.72 -12.06 13.62
CA VAL A 19 23.23 -10.71 13.35
C VAL A 19 23.72 -10.68 11.91
N ASP A 20 23.12 -9.76 11.13
CA ASP A 20 23.49 -9.51 9.75
C ASP A 20 24.31 -8.23 9.62
N PHE A 21 25.25 -8.20 8.67
CA PHE A 21 26.13 -7.07 8.43
C PHE A 21 26.23 -6.79 6.93
N ALA A 22 26.38 -5.53 6.58
CA ALA A 22 26.54 -5.11 5.18
C ALA A 22 27.73 -5.82 4.48
N SER A 23 28.78 -6.16 5.23
CA SER A 23 29.96 -6.86 4.71
C SER A 23 29.71 -8.33 4.32
N LYS A 24 28.59 -8.92 4.75
CA LYS A 24 28.20 -10.29 4.35
C LYS A 24 27.50 -10.32 2.97
N HIS A 25 27.12 -9.17 2.45
CA HIS A 25 26.44 -9.03 1.17
C HIS A 25 27.40 -8.56 0.08
N GLU A 26 27.35 -9.20 -1.08
CA GLU A 26 28.23 -8.90 -2.23
C GLU A 26 28.19 -7.43 -2.67
N ASP A 27 27.00 -6.80 -2.55
CA ASP A 27 26.79 -5.39 -2.90
C ASP A 27 27.08 -4.41 -1.75
N GLY A 28 27.54 -4.91 -0.59
CA GLY A 28 27.82 -4.10 0.60
C GLY A 28 26.59 -3.39 1.17
N MET A 29 25.39 -3.89 0.85
CA MET A 29 24.13 -3.31 1.29
C MET A 29 23.34 -4.31 2.15
N MET A 30 22.92 -3.87 3.32
CA MET A 30 22.14 -4.68 4.24
C MET A 30 20.67 -4.70 3.85
N PRO A 31 20.03 -5.87 3.66
CA PRO A 31 18.61 -5.97 3.37
C PRO A 31 17.78 -5.69 4.64
N ILE A 32 16.91 -4.68 4.57
CA ILE A 32 15.98 -4.33 5.64
C ILE A 32 14.58 -4.22 5.05
N LEU A 33 13.72 -5.19 5.34
CA LEU A 33 12.36 -5.26 4.78
C LEU A 33 12.36 -5.25 3.24
N ASP A 34 11.84 -4.18 2.65
CA ASP A 34 11.73 -3.99 1.20
C ASP A 34 12.85 -3.09 0.64
N MET A 35 13.90 -2.86 1.41
CA MET A 35 15.02 -2.01 1.03
C MET A 35 16.36 -2.70 1.27
N LYS A 36 17.36 -2.34 0.49
CA LYS A 36 18.77 -2.54 0.82
C LYS A 36 19.38 -1.20 1.18
N MET A 37 20.14 -1.15 2.26
CA MET A 37 20.71 0.09 2.80
C MET A 37 22.20 -0.04 3.00
N SER A 38 22.93 1.05 2.76
CA SER A 38 24.34 1.20 3.12
C SER A 38 24.64 2.63 3.54
N ILE A 39 25.75 2.83 4.23
CA ILE A 39 26.26 4.16 4.57
C ILE A 39 27.43 4.44 3.61
N LYS A 40 27.31 5.50 2.81
CA LYS A 40 28.35 6.01 1.92
C LYS A 40 28.58 7.49 2.21
N GLU A 41 29.84 7.88 2.41
CA GLU A 41 30.17 9.28 2.67
C GLU A 41 29.32 9.94 3.78
N ASN A 42 29.12 9.22 4.87
CA ASN A 42 28.31 9.63 6.01
C ASN A 42 26.81 9.86 5.69
N MET A 43 26.34 9.39 4.53
CA MET A 43 24.92 9.43 4.12
C MET A 43 24.34 8.03 4.01
N VAL A 44 23.08 7.88 4.40
CA VAL A 44 22.35 6.63 4.20
C VAL A 44 21.87 6.56 2.75
N VAL A 45 22.36 5.55 2.03
CA VAL A 45 21.91 5.24 0.66
C VAL A 45 21.07 3.97 0.70
N TYR A 46 19.90 4.01 0.09
CA TYR A 46 19.00 2.87 0.06
C TYR A 46 18.38 2.69 -1.33
N LYS A 47 18.08 1.44 -1.67
CA LYS A 47 17.39 1.05 -2.91
C LYS A 47 16.28 0.03 -2.60
N PHE A 48 15.24 0.03 -3.41
CA PHE A 48 14.21 -0.98 -3.32
C PHE A 48 14.80 -2.39 -3.47
N PHE A 49 14.37 -3.29 -2.61
CA PHE A 49 14.80 -4.68 -2.60
C PHE A 49 13.60 -5.61 -2.59
N LYS A 50 13.60 -6.52 -3.52
CA LYS A 50 12.61 -7.58 -3.58
C LYS A 50 13.26 -8.88 -3.12
N LYS A 51 12.73 -9.49 -2.06
CA LYS A 51 13.21 -10.79 -1.59
C LYS A 51 13.10 -11.83 -2.71
N PRO A 52 14.08 -12.73 -2.88
CA PRO A 52 14.05 -13.78 -3.92
C PRO A 52 12.80 -14.66 -3.85
N GLN A 53 12.30 -14.92 -2.65
CA GLN A 53 11.11 -15.74 -2.38
C GLN A 53 9.79 -14.98 -2.57
N SER A 54 9.82 -13.66 -2.84
CA SER A 54 8.60 -12.87 -2.96
C SER A 54 7.81 -13.25 -4.22
N ASN A 55 6.48 -13.12 -4.13
CA ASN A 55 5.59 -13.41 -5.24
C ASN A 55 6.00 -12.67 -6.53
N LYS A 56 6.01 -13.41 -7.63
CA LYS A 56 6.27 -12.85 -8.98
C LYS A 56 5.05 -12.13 -9.58
N PHE A 57 3.91 -12.24 -8.91
CA PHE A 57 2.62 -11.67 -9.33
C PHE A 57 2.20 -10.61 -8.33
N ILE A 58 1.44 -9.67 -8.84
CA ILE A 58 0.70 -8.68 -8.07
C ILE A 58 -0.80 -8.94 -8.29
N MET A 59 -1.68 -8.05 -7.86
CA MET A 59 -3.11 -8.16 -8.14
C MET A 59 -3.38 -8.50 -9.61
N MET A 60 -4.14 -9.58 -9.87
CA MET A 60 -4.45 -10.03 -11.22
C MET A 60 -5.40 -9.08 -11.93
N ALA A 61 -5.16 -8.85 -13.23
CA ALA A 61 -6.03 -7.99 -14.05
C ALA A 61 -7.49 -8.48 -14.09
N ARG A 62 -7.70 -9.80 -14.04
CA ARG A 62 -9.02 -10.46 -14.03
C ARG A 62 -9.72 -10.46 -12.68
N SER A 63 -9.13 -9.86 -11.61
CA SER A 63 -9.79 -9.78 -10.32
C SER A 63 -11.10 -8.97 -10.43
N ALA A 64 -12.07 -9.25 -9.56
CA ALA A 64 -13.38 -8.59 -9.55
C ALA A 64 -13.35 -7.11 -9.13
N LEU A 65 -12.18 -6.58 -8.75
CA LEU A 65 -12.04 -5.18 -8.35
C LEU A 65 -12.27 -4.23 -9.54
N PRO A 66 -12.92 -3.08 -9.34
CA PRO A 66 -13.05 -2.04 -10.35
C PRO A 66 -11.68 -1.54 -10.86
N ASP A 67 -11.57 -1.23 -12.14
CA ASP A 67 -10.30 -0.80 -12.75
C ASP A 67 -9.73 0.47 -12.14
N LYS A 68 -10.58 1.38 -11.68
CA LYS A 68 -10.16 2.58 -10.93
C LYS A 68 -9.42 2.22 -9.64
N ILE A 69 -9.90 1.22 -8.92
CA ILE A 69 -9.27 0.73 -7.67
C ILE A 69 -7.95 0.04 -8.02
N LYS A 70 -7.95 -0.84 -9.04
CA LYS A 70 -6.71 -1.50 -9.51
C LYS A 70 -5.65 -0.46 -9.87
N ARG A 71 -6.02 0.56 -10.67
CA ARG A 71 -5.10 1.63 -11.07
C ARG A 71 -4.53 2.36 -9.87
N SER A 72 -5.38 2.86 -8.98
CA SER A 72 -4.94 3.59 -7.79
C SER A 72 -4.01 2.75 -6.90
N THR A 73 -4.35 1.50 -6.63
CA THR A 73 -3.53 0.60 -5.80
C THR A 73 -2.18 0.33 -6.46
N LEU A 74 -2.15 0.07 -7.76
CA LEU A 74 -0.91 -0.23 -8.48
C LEU A 74 -0.03 1.00 -8.66
N THR A 75 -0.61 2.18 -8.89
CA THR A 75 0.13 3.45 -8.92
C THR A 75 0.76 3.74 -7.55
N ASN A 76 0.02 3.53 -6.45
CA ASN A 76 0.55 3.70 -5.10
C ASN A 76 1.68 2.71 -4.79
N GLU A 77 1.57 1.46 -5.24
CA GLU A 77 2.64 0.47 -5.08
C GLU A 77 3.89 0.86 -5.90
N ALA A 78 3.73 1.34 -7.13
CA ALA A 78 4.85 1.85 -7.92
C ALA A 78 5.52 3.05 -7.24
N MET A 79 4.74 4.00 -6.70
CA MET A 79 5.25 5.13 -5.94
C MET A 79 5.99 4.68 -4.67
N ARG A 80 5.46 3.69 -3.95
CA ARG A 80 6.11 3.12 -2.76
C ARG A 80 7.49 2.58 -3.10
N ARG A 81 7.64 1.87 -4.22
CA ARG A 81 8.94 1.35 -4.68
C ARG A 81 9.92 2.46 -5.03
N LEU A 82 9.45 3.53 -5.67
CA LEU A 82 10.28 4.70 -5.96
C LEU A 82 10.75 5.41 -4.68
N HIS A 83 9.87 5.52 -3.67
CA HIS A 83 10.23 6.08 -2.36
C HIS A 83 11.20 5.20 -1.56
N CYS A 84 11.27 3.90 -1.87
CA CYS A 84 12.30 3.01 -1.33
C CYS A 84 13.66 3.15 -2.05
N CYS A 85 13.85 4.17 -2.87
CA CYS A 85 15.11 4.50 -3.53
C CYS A 85 15.55 5.91 -3.12
N SER A 86 16.79 6.04 -2.63
CA SER A 86 17.37 7.35 -2.26
C SER A 86 17.24 8.35 -3.41
N PRO A 87 16.92 9.63 -3.14
CA PRO A 87 16.86 10.67 -4.16
C PRO A 87 18.21 10.85 -4.92
N ASN A 88 19.30 10.62 -4.21
CA ASN A 88 20.68 10.72 -4.74
C ASN A 88 21.11 9.48 -5.55
N LEU A 89 20.25 8.46 -5.63
CA LEU A 89 20.55 7.27 -6.40
C LEU A 89 20.44 7.58 -7.90
N ALA A 90 21.29 6.94 -8.70
CA ALA A 90 21.25 7.08 -10.15
C ALA A 90 19.85 6.79 -10.71
N LYS A 91 19.44 7.56 -11.73
CA LYS A 91 18.13 7.44 -12.36
C LYS A 91 17.90 6.04 -12.94
N GLU A 92 18.97 5.41 -13.40
CA GLU A 92 19.00 4.07 -13.98
C GLU A 92 18.45 3.03 -13.00
N ILE A 93 18.84 3.11 -11.72
CA ILE A 93 18.37 2.16 -10.69
C ILE A 93 16.85 2.30 -10.46
N ARG A 94 16.35 3.54 -10.47
CA ARG A 94 14.90 3.76 -10.36
C ARG A 94 14.15 3.22 -11.60
N ASN A 95 14.75 3.35 -12.77
CA ASN A 95 14.20 2.80 -14.00
C ASN A 95 14.16 1.26 -13.95
N GLU A 96 15.22 0.60 -13.49
CA GLU A 96 15.26 -0.86 -13.29
C GLU A 96 14.13 -1.34 -12.36
N VAL A 97 13.91 -0.63 -11.24
CA VAL A 97 12.81 -0.94 -10.32
C VAL A 97 11.44 -0.84 -10.99
N MET A 98 11.26 0.16 -11.86
CA MET A 98 10.00 0.33 -12.61
C MET A 98 9.85 -0.69 -13.75
N GLU A 99 10.92 -1.08 -14.40
CA GLU A 99 10.91 -2.15 -15.40
C GLU A 99 10.53 -3.49 -14.78
N ASP A 100 11.08 -3.81 -13.61
CA ASP A 100 10.71 -5.03 -12.89
C ASP A 100 9.25 -5.01 -12.45
N PHE A 101 8.76 -3.85 -12.05
CA PHE A 101 7.33 -3.67 -11.77
C PHE A 101 6.48 -3.85 -13.02
N ALA A 102 6.88 -3.30 -14.16
CA ALA A 102 6.22 -3.51 -15.46
C ALA A 102 6.16 -4.98 -15.85
N LYS A 103 7.24 -5.74 -15.63
CA LYS A 103 7.28 -7.20 -15.85
C LYS A 103 6.28 -7.94 -14.95
N MET A 104 6.15 -7.52 -13.68
CA MET A 104 5.14 -8.09 -12.76
C MET A 104 3.71 -7.81 -13.22
N LEU A 105 3.41 -6.58 -13.63
CA LEU A 105 2.10 -6.21 -14.17
C LEU A 105 1.76 -7.01 -15.45
N ARG A 106 2.75 -7.20 -16.35
CA ARG A 106 2.59 -8.03 -17.55
C ARG A 106 2.22 -9.47 -17.17
N ARG A 107 2.94 -10.08 -16.23
CA ARG A 107 2.65 -11.45 -15.74
C ARG A 107 1.28 -11.55 -15.10
N SER A 108 0.80 -10.46 -14.48
CA SER A 108 -0.54 -10.37 -13.86
C SER A 108 -1.67 -10.11 -14.88
N GLY A 109 -1.35 -10.06 -16.19
CA GLY A 109 -2.32 -9.96 -17.27
C GLY A 109 -2.75 -8.54 -17.65
N TYR A 110 -2.04 -7.50 -17.19
CA TYR A 110 -2.37 -6.12 -17.55
C TYR A 110 -1.88 -5.78 -18.97
N SER A 111 -2.72 -5.06 -19.74
CA SER A 111 -2.39 -4.56 -21.07
C SER A 111 -1.21 -3.59 -21.03
N GLU A 112 -0.52 -3.43 -22.14
CA GLU A 112 0.60 -2.51 -22.27
C GLU A 112 0.20 -1.08 -21.96
N ARG A 113 -0.92 -0.62 -22.50
CA ARG A 113 -1.47 0.70 -22.24
C ARG A 113 -1.69 0.94 -20.76
N PHE A 114 -2.33 0.01 -20.05
CA PHE A 114 -2.59 0.11 -18.61
C PHE A 114 -1.28 0.19 -17.80
N ARG A 115 -0.30 -0.66 -18.15
CA ARG A 115 1.01 -0.66 -17.47
C ARG A 115 1.73 0.67 -17.65
N HIS A 116 1.72 1.20 -18.88
CA HIS A 116 2.33 2.50 -19.17
C HIS A 116 1.64 3.62 -18.41
N GLU A 117 0.32 3.67 -18.35
CA GLU A 117 -0.44 4.66 -17.60
C GLU A 117 -0.09 4.62 -16.10
N VAL A 118 -0.08 3.44 -15.48
CA VAL A 118 0.25 3.26 -14.05
C VAL A 118 1.67 3.75 -13.74
N ILE A 119 2.64 3.37 -14.55
CA ILE A 119 4.05 3.74 -14.32
C ILE A 119 4.27 5.23 -14.56
N SER A 120 3.69 5.79 -15.62
CA SER A 120 3.80 7.22 -15.93
C SER A 120 3.16 8.08 -14.83
N ASP A 121 2.01 7.67 -14.30
CA ASP A 121 1.33 8.37 -13.21
C ASP A 121 2.17 8.29 -11.93
N ALA A 122 2.79 7.16 -11.64
CA ALA A 122 3.66 6.99 -10.48
C ALA A 122 4.94 7.83 -10.59
N MET A 123 5.60 7.81 -11.74
CA MET A 123 6.81 8.62 -11.99
C MET A 123 6.53 10.10 -11.85
N ARG A 124 5.44 10.58 -12.46
CA ARG A 124 5.01 11.98 -12.37
C ARG A 124 4.69 12.39 -10.92
N GLY A 125 3.98 11.52 -10.20
CA GLY A 125 3.66 11.75 -8.78
C GLY A 125 4.90 11.80 -7.91
N TYR A 126 5.88 10.94 -8.18
CA TYR A 126 7.16 10.93 -7.48
C TYR A 126 7.99 12.19 -7.76
N GLU A 127 8.15 12.57 -9.02
CA GLU A 127 8.88 13.78 -9.43
C GLU A 127 8.28 15.04 -8.80
N LYS A 128 6.95 15.15 -8.81
CA LYS A 128 6.25 16.26 -8.17
C LYS A 128 6.57 16.34 -6.67
N ARG A 129 6.57 15.23 -5.95
CA ARG A 129 6.90 15.20 -4.52
C ARG A 129 8.35 15.57 -4.25
N VAL A 130 9.29 15.03 -5.01
CA VAL A 130 10.71 15.39 -4.89
C VAL A 130 10.93 16.88 -5.13
N GLU A 131 10.23 17.46 -6.09
CA GLU A 131 10.32 18.90 -6.38
C GLU A 131 9.68 19.74 -5.27
N GLU A 132 8.54 19.31 -4.71
CA GLU A 132 7.91 19.95 -3.56
C GLU A 132 8.83 19.94 -2.32
N GLU A 133 9.55 18.84 -2.09
CA GLU A 133 10.53 18.73 -1.01
C GLU A 133 11.72 19.67 -1.21
N ARG A 134 12.24 19.77 -2.44
CA ARG A 134 13.33 20.70 -2.78
C ARG A 134 12.95 22.15 -2.56
N ARG A 135 11.68 22.51 -2.77
CA ARG A 135 11.14 23.86 -2.55
C ARG A 135 10.84 24.17 -1.09
N GLY A 136 11.23 23.34 -0.16
CA GLY A 136 10.95 23.51 1.27
C GLY A 136 9.55 23.03 1.66
N GLY A 137 8.93 22.20 0.82
CA GLY A 137 7.76 21.43 1.17
C GLY A 137 8.04 20.45 2.31
N ARG A 138 7.00 19.97 2.98
CA ARG A 138 7.11 19.07 4.14
C ARG A 138 8.03 17.88 3.82
N PRO A 139 9.06 17.63 4.65
CA PRO A 139 9.84 16.40 4.54
C PRO A 139 8.92 15.18 4.64
N LEU A 140 9.17 14.18 3.79
CA LEU A 140 8.46 12.88 3.81
C LEU A 140 8.50 12.19 5.18
N ASP A 141 9.49 12.51 6.01
CA ASP A 141 9.75 11.91 7.31
C ASP A 141 9.04 12.61 8.49
N ARG A 142 8.18 13.59 8.26
CA ARG A 142 7.36 14.05 9.39
C ARG A 142 6.38 12.96 9.78
N PRO A 143 6.47 12.46 11.02
CA PRO A 143 5.56 11.42 11.49
C PRO A 143 4.12 11.86 11.27
N ARG A 144 3.30 10.93 10.79
CA ARG A 144 1.86 11.10 10.47
C ARG A 144 0.99 11.59 11.65
N GLN A 145 1.59 11.94 12.79
CA GLN A 145 0.87 12.40 13.99
C GLN A 145 -0.03 13.61 13.72
N TYR A 146 0.41 14.56 12.87
CA TYR A 146 -0.42 15.73 12.53
C TYR A 146 -1.55 15.39 11.55
N GLU A 147 -1.31 14.51 10.57
CA GLU A 147 -2.36 14.02 9.68
C GLU A 147 -3.37 13.13 10.40
N GLU A 148 -2.96 12.44 11.46
CA GLU A 148 -3.88 11.63 12.27
C GLU A 148 -4.84 12.48 13.08
N VAL A 149 -4.39 13.62 13.62
CA VAL A 149 -5.27 14.58 14.31
C VAL A 149 -6.26 15.21 13.31
N GLU A 150 -5.79 15.62 12.13
CA GLU A 150 -6.65 16.15 11.09
C GLU A 150 -7.63 15.11 10.55
N ARG A 151 -7.18 13.85 10.35
CA ARG A 151 -8.05 12.73 9.97
C ARG A 151 -9.02 12.33 11.06
N ARG A 152 -8.67 12.45 12.34
CA ARG A 152 -9.62 12.27 13.46
C ARG A 152 -10.68 13.35 13.43
N ASN A 153 -10.30 14.62 13.30
CA ASN A 153 -11.22 15.73 13.20
C ASN A 153 -12.17 15.60 11.99
N ILE A 154 -11.64 15.18 10.81
CA ILE A 154 -12.46 14.93 9.62
C ILE A 154 -13.40 13.72 9.83
N LYS A 155 -12.95 12.67 10.53
CA LYS A 155 -13.80 11.51 10.85
C LYS A 155 -14.87 11.87 11.87
N GLU A 156 -14.54 12.70 12.86
CA GLU A 156 -15.50 13.21 13.85
C GLU A 156 -16.53 14.12 13.19
N ASP A 157 -16.10 15.05 12.34
CA ASP A 157 -17.02 15.93 11.58
C ASP A 157 -17.94 15.12 10.63
N LYS A 158 -17.41 14.07 9.99
CA LYS A 158 -18.22 13.14 9.19
C LYS A 158 -19.19 12.33 10.05
N ARG A 159 -18.77 11.88 11.25
CA ARG A 159 -19.66 11.22 12.22
C ARG A 159 -20.74 12.17 12.72
N GLU A 160 -20.38 13.37 13.11
CA GLU A 160 -21.37 14.39 13.53
C GLU A 160 -22.35 14.73 12.43
N ARG A 161 -21.89 14.88 11.17
CA ARG A 161 -22.78 15.09 10.02
C ARG A 161 -23.70 13.89 9.76
N PHE A 162 -23.20 12.68 9.99
CA PHE A 162 -23.99 11.46 9.89
C PHE A 162 -25.07 11.44 10.99
N TYR A 163 -24.72 11.67 12.26
CA TYR A 163 -25.66 11.74 13.38
C TYR A 163 -26.64 12.91 13.26
N ARG A 164 -26.22 14.07 12.72
CA ARG A 164 -27.14 15.18 12.42
C ARG A 164 -28.12 14.85 11.30
N ARG A 165 -27.75 14.03 10.33
CA ARG A 165 -28.67 13.50 9.30
C ARG A 165 -29.66 12.50 9.90
N GLU A 166 -29.22 11.64 10.81
CA GLU A 166 -30.12 10.71 11.53
C GLU A 166 -31.16 11.47 12.37
N LYS A 167 -30.75 12.51 13.11
CA LYS A 167 -31.68 13.36 13.87
C LYS A 167 -32.68 14.13 12.99
N ARG A 168 -32.41 14.32 11.70
CA ARG A 168 -33.32 14.96 10.74
C ARG A 168 -34.38 14.01 10.11
N GLY A 169 -34.54 12.83 10.68
CA GLY A 169 -35.72 11.99 10.36
C GLY A 169 -35.60 11.13 9.12
N THR A 170 -34.43 10.89 8.57
CA THR A 170 -34.24 9.73 7.70
C THR A 170 -34.17 8.49 8.57
N ARG A 171 -35.35 7.87 8.83
CA ARG A 171 -35.41 6.55 9.45
C ARG A 171 -34.55 5.61 8.60
N ILE A 172 -33.38 5.22 9.10
CA ILE A 172 -32.70 4.02 8.62
C ILE A 172 -33.67 2.90 9.01
N ARG A 173 -34.37 2.33 8.01
CA ARG A 173 -35.17 1.16 8.23
C ARG A 173 -34.22 0.06 8.70
N GLU A 174 -34.56 -0.55 9.85
CA GLU A 174 -33.88 -1.76 10.28
C GLU A 174 -33.84 -2.73 9.09
N GLY A 175 -32.65 -3.28 8.78
CA GLY A 175 -32.47 -4.20 7.68
C GLY A 175 -31.91 -3.64 6.38
N VAL A 176 -31.23 -2.48 6.38
CA VAL A 176 -30.47 -2.03 5.20
C VAL A 176 -29.16 -2.81 5.08
N PHE A 177 -29.11 -3.76 4.17
CA PHE A 177 -27.89 -4.45 3.77
C PHE A 177 -27.18 -3.62 2.69
N ILE A 178 -25.94 -3.19 2.99
CA ILE A 178 -25.06 -2.59 1.97
C ILE A 178 -24.37 -3.72 1.25
N LEU A 179 -24.86 -4.06 0.07
CA LEU A 179 -24.21 -5.04 -0.80
C LEU A 179 -23.07 -4.38 -1.57
N PRO A 180 -21.93 -5.05 -1.70
CA PRO A 180 -20.87 -4.57 -2.58
C PRO A 180 -21.42 -4.49 -4.02
N PRO A 181 -21.02 -3.46 -4.81
CA PRO A 181 -21.46 -3.33 -6.19
C PRO A 181 -20.99 -4.56 -6.99
N THR A 182 -21.94 -5.35 -7.49
CA THR A 182 -21.66 -6.44 -8.42
C THR A 182 -21.71 -5.92 -9.86
N PRO A 183 -20.87 -6.42 -10.77
CA PRO A 183 -20.76 -5.88 -12.13
C PRO A 183 -22.09 -5.81 -12.89
N ASN A 184 -23.03 -6.68 -12.59
CA ASN A 184 -24.30 -6.80 -13.31
C ASN A 184 -25.56 -6.57 -12.44
N GLY A 185 -25.41 -6.22 -11.17
CA GLY A 185 -26.55 -6.03 -10.26
C GLY A 185 -27.44 -7.27 -10.06
N ILE A 186 -27.05 -8.42 -10.59
CA ILE A 186 -27.84 -9.68 -10.56
C ILE A 186 -27.99 -10.15 -9.12
N LEU A 187 -26.90 -10.18 -8.35
CA LEU A 187 -26.89 -10.63 -6.97
C LEU A 187 -27.80 -9.73 -6.10
N ALA A 188 -27.78 -8.42 -6.31
CA ALA A 188 -28.64 -7.49 -5.59
C ALA A 188 -30.12 -7.72 -5.91
N LYS A 189 -30.45 -8.03 -7.17
CA LYS A 189 -31.82 -8.36 -7.58
C LYS A 189 -32.30 -9.66 -6.97
N GLU A 190 -31.46 -10.70 -6.94
CA GLU A 190 -31.79 -12.00 -6.34
C GLU A 190 -31.99 -11.89 -4.83
N ILE A 191 -31.11 -11.18 -4.12
CA ILE A 191 -31.27 -10.96 -2.67
C ILE A 191 -32.54 -10.14 -2.37
N LEU A 192 -32.84 -9.09 -3.15
CA LEU A 192 -34.05 -8.33 -2.99
C LEU A 192 -35.32 -9.15 -3.27
N LYS A 193 -35.24 -10.14 -4.16
CA LYS A 193 -36.35 -11.08 -4.42
C LYS A 193 -36.58 -11.98 -3.22
N VAL A 194 -35.52 -12.60 -2.68
CA VAL A 194 -35.61 -13.46 -1.48
C VAL A 194 -36.13 -12.66 -0.28
N CYS A 195 -35.63 -11.44 -0.03
CA CYS A 195 -36.12 -10.60 1.07
C CYS A 195 -37.57 -10.13 0.92
N LYS A 196 -38.16 -10.19 -0.28
CA LYS A 196 -39.58 -9.88 -0.51
C LYS A 196 -40.49 -11.08 -0.35
N GLU A 197 -39.96 -12.28 -0.55
CA GLU A 197 -40.69 -13.56 -0.48
C GLU A 197 -40.78 -14.11 0.96
N GLU A 198 -39.86 -13.71 1.86
CA GLU A 198 -39.92 -14.09 3.28
C GLU A 198 -40.61 -13.01 4.12
N PRO A 199 -41.62 -13.35 4.92
CA PRO A 199 -42.26 -12.40 5.83
C PRO A 199 -41.23 -11.99 6.93
N PRO A 200 -41.29 -10.73 7.42
CA PRO A 200 -40.37 -10.27 8.45
C PRO A 200 -40.52 -11.12 9.71
N LEU A 201 -39.38 -11.56 10.27
CA LEU A 201 -39.26 -12.35 11.50
C LEU A 201 -39.91 -11.74 12.76
N SER A 202 -40.51 -10.57 12.67
CA SER A 202 -41.27 -9.92 13.74
C SER A 202 -42.73 -10.37 13.88
N ALA A 203 -43.14 -11.45 13.19
CA ALA A 203 -44.49 -12.00 13.24
C ALA A 203 -44.57 -13.40 13.90
N LEU A 204 -43.53 -13.79 14.64
CA LEU A 204 -43.52 -14.98 15.52
C LEU A 204 -43.46 -14.58 16.98
#